data_0159ce127a010bff3d51899f28b694b2
#
_entry.id   0159ce127a010bff3d51899f28b694b2
#
_cell.length_a   1.000
_cell.length_b   1.000
_cell.length_c   1.000
_cell.angle_alpha   90.00
_cell.angle_beta   90.00
_cell.angle_gamma   90.00
#
_symmetry.space_group_name_H-M   'P 1'
#
loop_
_entity.id
_entity.type
_entity.pdbx_description
1 polymer ?
#
loop_
_entity_poly.entity_id
_entity_poly.type
_entity_poly.pdbx_seq_one_letter_code
_entity_poly.pdbx_strand_id
1 'polypeptide(L)'
;LAARGVLEKLNGYMNQEDQAAFYPVAFESGVYQGQSYALPYESNPILMCVNKDLLDKEGIEVPKEGWSLEEFYTICKKLTKDTNGDGQLDQFGSTEYTWKEALAANGGSLFQGGMLKLTAPEVKESLTFLQKLEELNKNYKVSSKDFDQGKVAFYPMTLAQYRTYKPYPYHVSKYSNFTWTCIPMPAKSKTTKATLVTTTSFAMSARTPHSKLAWELMQVLTEDPEIQQTLFAESQGISVMPDVVKSRSSKDLLQVDDFGADSLTNQTLNRIMEQAVESSPKNVSKEVLEKLDYLIGNALRNQDVE
;
A
#
# COMPACT_ATOMS: atom_id res chain seq x y z
N LEU A 1 11.55 16.53 -11.22
CA LEU A 1 12.65 17.42 -10.80
C LEU A 1 13.98 16.97 -11.42
N ALA A 2 14.33 15.67 -11.37
CA ALA A 2 15.54 15.11 -12.00
C ALA A 2 15.65 15.47 -13.49
N ALA A 3 14.58 15.25 -14.27
CA ALA A 3 14.50 15.60 -15.69
C ALA A 3 14.74 17.09 -16.01
N ARG A 4 14.59 17.97 -15.03
CA ARG A 4 14.82 19.44 -15.15
C ARG A 4 16.21 19.85 -14.71
N GLY A 5 17.07 18.92 -14.30
CA GLY A 5 18.43 19.20 -13.84
C GLY A 5 18.51 20.02 -12.53
N VAL A 6 17.46 20.02 -11.71
CA VAL A 6 17.45 20.78 -10.44
C VAL A 6 17.94 19.95 -9.25
N LEU A 7 18.08 18.64 -9.44
CA LEU A 7 18.60 17.71 -8.43
C LEU A 7 20.02 17.26 -8.78
N GLU A 8 20.86 17.14 -7.76
CA GLU A 8 22.20 16.57 -7.87
C GLU A 8 22.13 15.05 -8.08
N LYS A 9 23.05 14.53 -8.90
CA LYS A 9 23.23 13.08 -9.06
C LYS A 9 23.99 12.52 -7.87
N LEU A 10 23.41 11.51 -7.23
CA LEU A 10 24.00 10.93 -6.02
C LEU A 10 25.00 9.81 -6.29
N ASN A 11 25.07 9.29 -7.52
CA ASN A 11 25.95 8.17 -7.86
C ASN A 11 27.44 8.39 -7.56
N GLY A 12 27.91 9.63 -7.59
CA GLY A 12 29.29 9.96 -7.24
C GLY A 12 29.60 9.98 -5.74
N TYR A 13 28.57 9.93 -4.91
CA TYR A 13 28.67 9.93 -3.45
C TYR A 13 28.43 8.54 -2.84
N MET A 14 27.69 7.68 -3.55
CA MET A 14 27.24 6.38 -3.09
C MET A 14 28.20 5.26 -3.44
N ASN A 15 28.27 4.23 -2.60
CA ASN A 15 28.87 2.95 -2.90
C ASN A 15 27.80 1.84 -3.04
N GLN A 16 28.21 0.59 -3.28
CA GLN A 16 27.28 -0.54 -3.42
C GLN A 16 26.63 -0.95 -2.08
N GLU A 17 27.31 -0.72 -0.96
CA GLU A 17 26.81 -1.06 0.37
C GLU A 17 25.67 -0.12 0.75
N ASP A 18 25.79 1.18 0.42
CA ASP A 18 24.75 2.18 0.65
C ASP A 18 23.42 1.77 -0.06
N GLN A 19 23.52 1.24 -1.28
CA GLN A 19 22.34 0.78 -2.02
C GLN A 19 21.71 -0.48 -1.41
N ALA A 20 22.54 -1.41 -0.92
CA ALA A 20 22.10 -2.67 -0.36
C ALA A 20 21.44 -2.52 1.01
N ALA A 21 21.60 -1.38 1.67
CA ALA A 21 21.00 -1.10 2.98
C ALA A 21 19.47 -0.92 2.90
N PHE A 22 18.92 -0.62 1.72
CA PHE A 22 17.51 -0.29 1.52
C PHE A 22 16.69 -1.44 0.93
N TYR A 23 15.38 -1.43 1.17
CA TYR A 23 14.47 -2.22 0.33
C TYR A 23 14.62 -1.79 -1.13
N PRO A 24 14.76 -2.74 -2.07
CA PRO A 24 14.96 -2.39 -3.50
C PRO A 24 13.89 -1.45 -4.05
N VAL A 25 12.62 -1.66 -3.71
CA VAL A 25 11.52 -0.80 -4.15
C VAL A 25 11.66 0.63 -3.64
N ALA A 26 12.11 0.81 -2.40
CA ALA A 26 12.31 2.12 -1.81
C ALA A 26 13.48 2.85 -2.48
N PHE A 27 14.62 2.19 -2.65
CA PHE A 27 15.78 2.76 -3.34
C PHE A 27 15.45 3.13 -4.80
N GLU A 28 14.81 2.21 -5.53
CA GLU A 28 14.42 2.43 -6.93
C GLU A 28 13.47 3.63 -7.11
N SER A 29 12.69 4.03 -6.10
CA SER A 29 11.83 5.21 -6.18
C SER A 29 12.61 6.51 -6.43
N GLY A 30 13.86 6.58 -5.96
CA GLY A 30 14.79 7.70 -6.15
C GLY A 30 15.58 7.68 -7.46
N VAL A 31 15.44 6.60 -8.26
CA VAL A 31 16.22 6.41 -9.48
C VAL A 31 15.47 6.92 -10.71
N TYR A 32 16.14 7.73 -11.52
CA TYR A 32 15.65 8.25 -12.79
C TYR A 32 16.69 8.00 -13.89
N GLN A 33 16.32 7.31 -14.98
CA GLN A 33 17.21 6.97 -16.12
C GLN A 33 18.53 6.30 -15.67
N GLY A 34 18.46 5.39 -14.71
CA GLY A 34 19.62 4.66 -14.18
C GLY A 34 20.55 5.49 -13.28
N GLN A 35 20.15 6.70 -12.91
CA GLN A 35 20.90 7.56 -11.98
C GLN A 35 20.09 7.79 -10.72
N SER A 36 20.73 7.73 -9.56
CA SER A 36 20.12 8.04 -8.27
C SER A 36 20.11 9.55 -8.05
N TYR A 37 18.94 10.09 -7.63
CA TYR A 37 18.73 11.50 -7.34
C TYR A 37 18.16 11.73 -5.94
N ALA A 38 17.73 10.68 -5.27
CA ALA A 38 17.17 10.77 -3.93
C ALA A 38 17.48 9.51 -3.13
N LEU A 39 17.60 9.66 -1.80
CA LEU A 39 17.69 8.56 -0.84
C LEU A 39 16.37 8.41 -0.11
N PRO A 40 15.83 7.19 -0.03
CA PRO A 40 14.59 6.94 0.69
C PRO A 40 14.81 7.07 2.20
N TYR A 41 13.82 7.59 2.93
CA TYR A 41 13.87 7.62 4.38
C TYR A 41 12.67 6.99 5.07
N GLU A 42 11.53 6.92 4.37
CA GLU A 42 10.30 6.33 4.87
C GLU A 42 9.49 5.73 3.73
N SER A 43 8.88 4.57 3.95
CA SER A 43 7.94 3.95 3.02
C SER A 43 6.58 3.73 3.67
N ASN A 44 5.52 3.78 2.87
CA ASN A 44 4.15 3.63 3.32
C ASN A 44 3.41 2.61 2.44
N PRO A 45 3.48 1.32 2.78
CA PRO A 45 2.81 0.26 2.03
C PRO A 45 1.31 0.24 2.29
N ILE A 46 0.55 -0.31 1.32
CA ILE A 46 -0.87 -0.63 1.48
C ILE A 46 -1.00 -2.04 2.06
N LEU A 47 -1.83 -2.16 3.08
CA LEU A 47 -2.16 -3.39 3.79
C LEU A 47 -3.62 -3.76 3.52
N MET A 48 -3.95 -5.06 3.49
CA MET A 48 -5.35 -5.48 3.52
C MET A 48 -5.79 -5.68 4.96
N CYS A 49 -6.60 -4.76 5.48
CA CYS A 49 -7.20 -4.93 6.79
C CYS A 49 -8.46 -5.79 6.72
N VAL A 50 -8.62 -6.66 7.69
CA VAL A 50 -9.62 -7.73 7.72
C VAL A 50 -10.42 -7.64 9.01
N ASN A 51 -11.74 -7.54 8.89
CA ASN A 51 -12.66 -7.69 10.01
C ASN A 51 -12.84 -9.19 10.31
N LYS A 52 -12.19 -9.66 11.37
CA LYS A 52 -12.21 -11.07 11.78
C LYS A 52 -13.59 -11.55 12.19
N ASP A 53 -14.34 -10.72 12.89
CA ASP A 53 -15.67 -11.08 13.39
C ASP A 53 -16.64 -11.42 12.25
N LEU A 54 -16.53 -10.74 11.09
CA LEU A 54 -17.34 -11.07 9.91
C LEU A 54 -16.92 -12.39 9.27
N LEU A 55 -15.61 -12.67 9.21
CA LEU A 55 -15.11 -13.93 8.69
C LEU A 55 -15.50 -15.10 9.61
N ASP A 56 -15.30 -14.94 10.92
CA ASP A 56 -15.58 -15.97 11.93
C ASP A 56 -17.08 -16.36 11.96
N LYS A 57 -17.99 -15.38 11.84
CA LYS A 57 -19.44 -15.63 11.72
C LYS A 57 -19.80 -16.56 10.57
N GLU A 58 -19.04 -16.54 9.49
CA GLU A 58 -19.26 -17.36 8.30
C GLU A 58 -18.38 -18.61 8.25
N GLY A 59 -17.59 -18.86 9.31
CA GLY A 59 -16.65 -19.97 9.35
C GLY A 59 -15.53 -19.84 8.31
N ILE A 60 -15.08 -18.62 8.01
CA ILE A 60 -14.01 -18.33 7.06
C ILE A 60 -12.75 -18.03 7.86
N GLU A 61 -11.68 -18.78 7.61
CA GLU A 61 -10.37 -18.44 8.18
C GLU A 61 -9.82 -17.16 7.54
N VAL A 62 -9.06 -16.36 8.31
CA VAL A 62 -8.33 -15.21 7.78
C VAL A 62 -7.36 -15.72 6.69
N PRO A 63 -7.39 -15.13 5.48
CA PRO A 63 -6.54 -15.58 4.39
C PRO A 63 -5.05 -15.52 4.76
N LYS A 64 -4.31 -16.56 4.34
CA LYS A 64 -2.87 -16.66 4.56
C LYS A 64 -2.11 -15.97 3.45
N GLU A 65 -0.83 -15.69 3.69
CA GLU A 65 0.08 -15.15 2.68
C GLU A 65 0.00 -15.92 1.36
N GLY A 66 -0.03 -15.19 0.25
CA GLY A 66 -0.13 -15.74 -1.11
C GLY A 66 -1.54 -16.14 -1.53
N TRP A 67 -2.56 -15.61 -0.83
CA TRP A 67 -3.94 -15.77 -1.23
C TRP A 67 -4.25 -15.08 -2.56
N SER A 68 -5.24 -15.63 -3.27
CA SER A 68 -5.51 -15.23 -4.65
C SER A 68 -6.62 -14.17 -4.76
N LEU A 69 -6.67 -13.50 -5.92
CA LEU A 69 -7.79 -12.62 -6.28
C LEU A 69 -9.12 -13.39 -6.34
N GLU A 70 -9.10 -14.65 -6.72
CA GLU A 70 -10.31 -15.49 -6.76
C GLU A 70 -10.81 -15.83 -5.36
N GLU A 71 -9.91 -16.13 -4.42
CA GLU A 71 -10.26 -16.28 -3.00
C GLU A 71 -10.83 -14.98 -2.44
N PHE A 72 -10.20 -13.85 -2.72
CA PHE A 72 -10.69 -12.53 -2.31
C PHE A 72 -12.12 -12.29 -2.82
N TYR A 73 -12.36 -12.48 -4.12
CA TYR A 73 -13.70 -12.32 -4.69
C TYR A 73 -14.72 -13.27 -4.07
N THR A 74 -14.35 -14.54 -3.88
CA THR A 74 -15.24 -15.57 -3.33
C THR A 74 -15.66 -15.23 -1.90
N ILE A 75 -14.73 -14.78 -1.08
CA ILE A 75 -15.01 -14.35 0.29
C ILE A 75 -15.89 -13.10 0.27
N CYS A 76 -15.55 -12.08 -0.55
CA CYS A 76 -16.37 -10.87 -0.70
C CYS A 76 -17.81 -11.20 -1.10
N LYS A 77 -17.99 -12.09 -2.06
CA LYS A 77 -19.32 -12.55 -2.51
C LYS A 77 -20.11 -13.23 -1.40
N LYS A 78 -19.46 -14.06 -0.59
CA LYS A 78 -20.11 -14.74 0.55
C LYS A 78 -20.51 -13.77 1.66
N LEU A 79 -19.70 -12.72 1.88
CA LEU A 79 -19.88 -11.75 2.95
C LEU A 79 -20.76 -10.56 2.58
N THR A 80 -21.04 -10.34 1.28
CA THR A 80 -21.94 -9.26 0.85
C THR A 80 -23.37 -9.76 0.86
N LYS A 81 -24.17 -9.30 1.83
CA LYS A 81 -25.52 -9.78 2.03
C LYS A 81 -26.42 -8.83 2.83
N ASP A 82 -27.69 -9.08 2.78
CA ASP A 82 -28.73 -8.57 3.68
C ASP A 82 -28.81 -9.53 4.90
N THR A 83 -28.41 -9.04 6.08
CA THR A 83 -28.37 -9.85 7.30
C THR A 83 -29.65 -9.76 8.12
N ASN A 84 -30.50 -8.75 7.89
CA ASN A 84 -31.72 -8.49 8.63
C ASN A 84 -33.00 -8.89 7.85
N GLY A 85 -32.88 -9.18 6.52
CA GLY A 85 -33.98 -9.64 5.68
C GLY A 85 -34.90 -8.53 5.18
N ASP A 86 -34.46 -7.25 5.19
CA ASP A 86 -35.27 -6.11 4.73
C ASP A 86 -35.17 -5.86 3.21
N GLY A 87 -34.37 -6.64 2.50
CA GLY A 87 -34.14 -6.53 1.07
C GLY A 87 -33.01 -5.56 0.70
N GLN A 88 -32.32 -4.96 1.67
CA GLN A 88 -31.19 -4.07 1.46
C GLN A 88 -29.89 -4.72 1.96
N LEU A 89 -28.79 -4.45 1.29
CA LEU A 89 -27.47 -4.90 1.76
C LEU A 89 -27.06 -4.08 2.98
N ASP A 90 -26.66 -4.76 4.04
CA ASP A 90 -26.17 -4.16 5.29
C ASP A 90 -24.80 -4.71 5.74
N GLN A 91 -24.27 -5.71 5.01
CA GLN A 91 -22.92 -6.26 5.16
C GLN A 91 -22.24 -6.36 3.79
N PHE A 92 -20.94 -6.06 3.71
CA PHE A 92 -20.18 -5.93 2.46
C PHE A 92 -18.85 -6.67 2.54
N GLY A 93 -18.39 -7.19 1.40
CA GLY A 93 -17.12 -7.90 1.29
C GLY A 93 -15.93 -6.96 1.36
N SER A 94 -15.97 -5.85 0.65
CA SER A 94 -14.83 -4.92 0.61
C SER A 94 -15.24 -3.47 0.37
N THR A 95 -14.35 -2.55 0.72
CA THR A 95 -14.43 -1.13 0.41
C THR A 95 -13.10 -0.59 -0.08
N GLU A 96 -13.13 0.49 -0.85
CA GLU A 96 -11.96 1.26 -1.31
C GLU A 96 -10.84 0.43 -1.99
N TYR A 97 -11.19 -0.75 -2.55
CA TYR A 97 -10.30 -1.52 -3.43
C TYR A 97 -10.39 -0.93 -4.82
N THR A 98 -9.32 -0.27 -5.27
CA THR A 98 -9.34 0.53 -6.50
C THR A 98 -8.69 -0.19 -7.69
N TRP A 99 -8.75 0.43 -8.86
CA TRP A 99 -8.07 -0.07 -10.05
C TRP A 99 -6.54 -0.18 -9.88
N LYS A 100 -5.95 0.61 -8.99
CA LYS A 100 -4.50 0.58 -8.72
C LYS A 100 -4.10 -0.70 -8.01
N GLU A 101 -4.85 -1.08 -6.97
CA GLU A 101 -4.67 -2.33 -6.27
C GLU A 101 -4.96 -3.53 -7.19
N ALA A 102 -6.04 -3.46 -7.98
CA ALA A 102 -6.39 -4.51 -8.93
C ALA A 102 -5.29 -4.70 -10.00
N LEU A 103 -4.72 -3.61 -10.51
CA LEU A 103 -3.65 -3.65 -11.50
C LEU A 103 -2.35 -4.25 -10.91
N ALA A 104 -1.94 -3.82 -9.73
CA ALA A 104 -0.79 -4.38 -9.03
C ALA A 104 -0.99 -5.87 -8.74
N ALA A 105 -2.17 -6.26 -8.25
CA ALA A 105 -2.52 -7.64 -7.97
C ALA A 105 -2.47 -8.57 -9.21
N ASN A 106 -2.71 -8.03 -10.41
CA ASN A 106 -2.54 -8.74 -11.68
C ASN A 106 -1.11 -8.66 -12.24
N GLY A 107 -0.18 -7.96 -11.58
CA GLY A 107 1.18 -7.74 -12.06
C GLY A 107 1.25 -6.80 -13.27
N GLY A 108 0.21 -5.99 -13.46
CA GLY A 108 0.09 -5.06 -14.57
C GLY A 108 0.74 -3.71 -14.31
N SER A 109 0.98 -2.98 -15.39
CA SER A 109 1.39 -1.57 -15.37
C SER A 109 0.73 -0.81 -16.50
N LEU A 110 0.22 0.38 -16.20
CA LEU A 110 -0.31 1.28 -17.24
C LEU A 110 0.77 1.85 -18.16
N PHE A 111 2.03 1.85 -17.73
CA PHE A 111 3.14 2.44 -18.47
C PHE A 111 4.21 1.40 -18.76
N GLN A 112 4.50 1.17 -20.02
CA GLN A 112 5.58 0.29 -20.49
C GLN A 112 6.47 1.06 -21.45
N GLY A 113 7.77 1.14 -21.14
CA GLY A 113 8.71 1.92 -21.95
C GLY A 113 8.36 3.41 -22.07
N GLY A 114 7.71 3.99 -21.06
CA GLY A 114 7.24 5.40 -21.04
C GLY A 114 5.96 5.66 -21.84
N MET A 115 5.34 4.64 -22.41
CA MET A 115 4.07 4.75 -23.15
C MET A 115 2.90 4.19 -22.34
N LEU A 116 1.75 4.86 -22.43
CA LEU A 116 0.49 4.42 -21.85
C LEU A 116 -0.06 3.21 -22.61
N LYS A 117 -0.39 2.13 -21.90
CA LYS A 117 -0.88 0.83 -22.42
C LYS A 117 -2.23 0.45 -21.78
N LEU A 118 -3.29 1.17 -22.10
CA LEU A 118 -4.63 0.90 -21.54
C LEU A 118 -5.24 -0.41 -22.05
N THR A 119 -4.84 -0.87 -23.23
CA THR A 119 -5.36 -2.10 -23.85
C THR A 119 -4.56 -3.36 -23.52
N ALA A 120 -3.60 -3.28 -22.59
CA ALA A 120 -2.85 -4.44 -22.16
C ALA A 120 -3.78 -5.46 -21.47
N PRO A 121 -3.58 -6.79 -21.68
CA PRO A 121 -4.43 -7.81 -21.08
C PRO A 121 -4.57 -7.69 -19.57
N GLU A 122 -3.47 -7.36 -18.87
CA GLU A 122 -3.45 -7.20 -17.40
C GLU A 122 -4.32 -6.02 -16.95
N VAL A 123 -4.41 -4.96 -17.76
CA VAL A 123 -5.28 -3.79 -17.47
C VAL A 123 -6.74 -4.21 -17.63
N LYS A 124 -7.08 -4.85 -18.73
CA LYS A 124 -8.45 -5.35 -18.98
C LYS A 124 -8.90 -6.35 -17.90
N GLU A 125 -8.05 -7.31 -17.55
CA GLU A 125 -8.32 -8.28 -16.47
C GLU A 125 -8.57 -7.58 -15.14
N SER A 126 -7.78 -6.56 -14.81
CA SER A 126 -7.89 -5.80 -13.56
C SER A 126 -9.20 -5.02 -13.49
N LEU A 127 -9.58 -4.33 -14.57
CA LEU A 127 -10.83 -3.58 -14.61
C LEU A 127 -12.05 -4.51 -14.61
N THR A 128 -11.99 -5.62 -15.33
CA THR A 128 -13.05 -6.66 -15.31
C THR A 128 -13.22 -7.25 -13.90
N PHE A 129 -12.11 -7.52 -13.21
CA PHE A 129 -12.15 -8.00 -11.83
C PHE A 129 -12.81 -6.96 -10.91
N LEU A 130 -12.43 -5.69 -11.03
CA LEU A 130 -12.98 -4.62 -10.22
C LEU A 130 -14.48 -4.43 -10.47
N GLN A 131 -14.94 -4.48 -11.73
CA GLN A 131 -16.37 -4.44 -12.04
C GLN A 131 -17.14 -5.55 -11.32
N LYS A 132 -16.66 -6.80 -11.43
CA LYS A 132 -17.30 -7.93 -10.73
C LYS A 132 -17.35 -7.73 -9.21
N LEU A 133 -16.32 -7.11 -8.64
CA LEU A 133 -16.28 -6.82 -7.21
C LEU A 133 -17.29 -5.72 -6.83
N GLU A 134 -17.38 -4.66 -7.62
CA GLU A 134 -18.34 -3.56 -7.41
C GLU A 134 -19.80 -4.00 -7.61
N GLU A 135 -20.08 -4.90 -8.57
CA GLU A 135 -21.41 -5.47 -8.81
C GLU A 135 -21.99 -6.19 -7.58
N LEU A 136 -21.14 -6.74 -6.69
CA LEU A 136 -21.59 -7.35 -5.45
C LEU A 136 -22.35 -6.38 -4.56
N ASN A 137 -21.99 -5.10 -4.59
CA ASN A 137 -22.56 -4.06 -3.76
C ASN A 137 -23.90 -3.50 -4.28
N LYS A 138 -24.40 -3.96 -5.44
CA LYS A 138 -25.70 -3.55 -6.03
C LYS A 138 -25.91 -2.02 -6.02
N ASN A 139 -24.92 -1.26 -6.46
CA ASN A 139 -24.90 0.22 -6.46
C ASN A 139 -24.84 0.90 -5.08
N TYR A 140 -24.67 0.14 -4.00
CA TYR A 140 -24.41 0.73 -2.68
C TYR A 140 -22.99 1.32 -2.66
N LYS A 141 -22.85 2.57 -2.18
CA LYS A 141 -21.54 3.21 -2.03
C LYS A 141 -20.95 2.87 -0.68
N VAL A 142 -20.19 1.78 -0.66
CA VAL A 142 -19.46 1.35 0.53
C VAL A 142 -18.24 2.24 0.75
N SER A 143 -17.97 2.61 1.98
CA SER A 143 -16.88 3.51 2.37
C SER A 143 -16.13 3.01 3.60
N SER A 144 -15.00 3.66 3.92
CA SER A 144 -14.27 3.40 5.16
C SER A 144 -15.11 3.56 6.43
N LYS A 145 -16.14 4.41 6.40
CA LYS A 145 -17.11 4.54 7.53
C LYS A 145 -17.88 3.25 7.78
N ASP A 146 -18.21 2.50 6.75
CA ASP A 146 -18.89 1.21 6.88
C ASP A 146 -17.96 0.16 7.47
N PHE A 147 -16.65 0.22 7.17
CA PHE A 147 -15.64 -0.59 7.86
C PHE A 147 -15.55 -0.21 9.34
N ASP A 148 -15.47 1.07 9.67
CA ASP A 148 -15.46 1.57 11.06
C ASP A 148 -16.68 1.10 11.88
N GLN A 149 -17.81 0.84 11.20
CA GLN A 149 -19.03 0.32 11.80
C GLN A 149 -19.08 -1.22 11.88
N GLY A 150 -18.00 -1.89 11.46
CA GLY A 150 -17.93 -3.35 11.46
C GLY A 150 -18.76 -4.04 10.36
N LYS A 151 -19.21 -3.30 9.34
CA LYS A 151 -20.07 -3.80 8.26
C LYS A 151 -19.30 -4.34 7.05
N VAL A 152 -18.00 -4.10 6.97
CA VAL A 152 -17.15 -4.46 5.82
C VAL A 152 -16.08 -5.44 6.25
N ALA A 153 -15.83 -6.47 5.43
CA ALA A 153 -14.84 -7.50 5.74
C ALA A 153 -13.40 -7.08 5.40
N PHE A 154 -13.19 -6.45 4.24
CA PHE A 154 -11.85 -6.10 3.75
C PHE A 154 -11.75 -4.61 3.42
N TYR A 155 -10.66 -3.99 3.90
CA TYR A 155 -10.35 -2.60 3.62
C TYR A 155 -8.85 -2.42 3.36
N PRO A 156 -8.44 -2.12 2.10
CA PRO A 156 -7.07 -1.71 1.82
C PRO A 156 -6.77 -0.38 2.48
N MET A 157 -5.79 -0.32 3.35
CA MET A 157 -5.36 0.93 3.97
C MET A 157 -3.84 1.04 3.99
N THR A 158 -3.34 2.26 3.96
CA THR A 158 -1.91 2.52 4.12
C THR A 158 -1.47 2.23 5.55
N LEU A 159 -0.18 1.96 5.75
CA LEU A 159 0.37 1.81 7.09
C LEU A 159 0.12 3.06 7.94
N ALA A 160 0.16 4.26 7.33
CA ALA A 160 -0.17 5.51 8.01
C ALA A 160 -1.63 5.50 8.52
N GLN A 161 -2.58 5.05 7.69
CA GLN A 161 -3.97 4.88 8.14
C GLN A 161 -4.06 3.86 9.27
N TYR A 162 -3.42 2.69 9.14
CA TYR A 162 -3.33 1.68 10.20
C TYR A 162 -2.84 2.29 11.52
N ARG A 163 -1.79 3.11 11.48
CA ARG A 163 -1.25 3.78 12.68
C ARG A 163 -2.19 4.82 13.28
N THR A 164 -3.10 5.41 12.49
CA THR A 164 -4.14 6.32 13.02
C THR A 164 -5.22 5.60 13.80
N TYR A 165 -5.39 4.29 13.60
CA TYR A 165 -6.22 3.44 14.42
C TYR A 165 -5.54 3.03 15.74
N LYS A 166 -4.24 3.35 15.91
CA LYS A 166 -3.48 3.14 17.14
C LYS A 166 -4.08 4.00 18.27
N PRO A 167 -4.15 3.50 19.49
CA PRO A 167 -4.92 4.11 20.57
C PRO A 167 -4.40 5.48 21.00
N TYR A 168 -5.14 6.50 20.64
CA TYR A 168 -5.25 7.66 21.50
C TYR A 168 -6.50 7.49 22.39
N PRO A 169 -6.44 7.83 23.67
CA PRO A 169 -7.55 7.58 24.61
C PRO A 169 -8.93 8.09 24.17
N TYR A 170 -8.99 9.07 23.27
CA TYR A 170 -10.23 9.64 22.73
C TYR A 170 -10.73 9.00 21.42
N HIS A 171 -9.98 8.09 20.81
CA HIS A 171 -10.41 7.35 19.61
C HIS A 171 -10.97 5.96 19.91
N VAL A 172 -10.85 5.52 21.17
CA VAL A 172 -11.20 4.17 21.67
C VAL A 172 -12.61 3.73 21.29
N SER A 173 -13.58 4.63 21.40
CA SER A 173 -14.98 4.25 21.20
C SER A 173 -15.41 4.12 19.74
N LYS A 174 -14.60 4.61 18.79
CA LYS A 174 -14.99 4.67 17.38
C LYS A 174 -14.68 3.39 16.60
N TYR A 175 -13.64 2.64 17.02
CA TYR A 175 -13.10 1.51 16.27
C TYR A 175 -13.11 0.17 17.04
N SER A 176 -13.60 0.15 18.27
CA SER A 176 -13.51 -0.99 19.18
C SER A 176 -14.66 -2.01 19.08
N ASN A 177 -15.47 -1.94 18.02
CA ASN A 177 -16.68 -2.77 17.93
C ASN A 177 -16.44 -4.16 17.34
N PHE A 178 -15.24 -4.46 16.82
CA PHE A 178 -14.91 -5.74 16.20
C PHE A 178 -13.42 -6.02 16.24
N THR A 179 -13.05 -7.29 16.15
CA THR A 179 -11.65 -7.73 16.04
C THR A 179 -11.20 -7.67 14.60
N TRP A 180 -10.03 -7.12 14.37
CA TRP A 180 -9.46 -6.99 13.02
C TRP A 180 -7.95 -7.25 13.00
N THR A 181 -7.41 -7.53 11.82
CA THR A 181 -5.98 -7.71 11.58
C THR A 181 -5.61 -7.16 10.22
N CYS A 182 -4.32 -7.08 9.90
CA CYS A 182 -3.82 -6.73 8.57
C CYS A 182 -2.98 -7.87 7.99
N ILE A 183 -3.18 -8.11 6.71
CA ILE A 183 -2.52 -9.16 5.93
C ILE A 183 -1.96 -8.59 4.62
N PRO A 184 -1.06 -9.30 3.91
CA PRO A 184 -0.65 -8.91 2.56
C PRO A 184 -1.82 -8.83 1.59
N MET A 185 -1.69 -8.00 0.55
CA MET A 185 -2.68 -7.87 -0.52
C MET A 185 -2.86 -9.18 -1.30
N PRO A 186 -4.08 -9.48 -1.81
CA PRO A 186 -4.30 -10.61 -2.71
C PRO A 186 -3.56 -10.41 -4.02
N ALA A 187 -3.12 -11.50 -4.66
CA ALA A 187 -2.37 -11.45 -5.91
C ALA A 187 -2.81 -12.53 -6.90
N LYS A 188 -2.61 -12.31 -8.20
CA LYS A 188 -2.88 -13.30 -9.26
C LYS A 188 -2.07 -14.60 -9.06
N SER A 189 -0.87 -14.48 -8.51
CA SER A 189 0.00 -15.62 -8.20
C SER A 189 0.90 -15.29 -7.00
N LYS A 190 1.48 -16.34 -6.39
CA LYS A 190 2.43 -16.18 -5.26
C LYS A 190 3.69 -15.39 -5.60
N THR A 191 4.04 -15.25 -6.87
CA THR A 191 5.20 -14.49 -7.34
C THR A 191 4.85 -13.08 -7.80
N THR A 192 3.56 -12.73 -7.85
CA THR A 192 3.12 -11.40 -8.23
C THR A 192 3.29 -10.44 -7.05
N LYS A 193 3.99 -9.35 -7.29
CA LYS A 193 4.11 -8.26 -6.32
C LYS A 193 2.85 -7.40 -6.37
N ALA A 194 2.02 -7.51 -5.32
CA ALA A 194 0.68 -6.92 -5.31
C ALA A 194 0.52 -5.72 -4.37
N THR A 195 1.49 -5.48 -3.50
CA THR A 195 1.42 -4.37 -2.54
C THR A 195 1.91 -3.08 -3.18
N LEU A 196 1.06 -2.07 -3.19
CA LEU A 196 1.47 -0.71 -3.57
C LEU A 196 2.20 -0.04 -2.40
N VAL A 197 3.26 0.69 -2.69
CA VAL A 197 4.01 1.47 -1.72
C VAL A 197 4.30 2.87 -2.24
N THR A 198 4.24 3.86 -1.38
CA THR A 198 4.80 5.19 -1.61
C THR A 198 6.04 5.36 -0.77
N THR A 199 7.09 5.94 -1.34
CA THR A 199 8.34 6.20 -0.64
C THR A 199 8.60 7.69 -0.60
N THR A 200 8.90 8.20 0.59
CA THR A 200 9.37 9.57 0.78
C THR A 200 10.89 9.57 0.83
N SER A 201 11.52 10.52 0.15
CA SER A 201 12.96 10.55 -0.06
C SER A 201 13.52 11.94 0.10
N PHE A 202 14.76 12.03 0.58
CA PHE A 202 15.56 13.25 0.54
C PHE A 202 16.29 13.36 -0.81
N ALA A 203 16.36 14.59 -1.33
CA ALA A 203 17.09 14.89 -2.53
C ALA A 203 17.95 16.15 -2.32
N MET A 204 19.09 16.19 -2.99
CA MET A 204 20.01 17.32 -2.92
C MET A 204 19.81 18.26 -4.11
N SER A 205 19.81 19.56 -3.85
CA SER A 205 19.78 20.57 -4.92
C SER A 205 21.11 20.56 -5.71
N ALA A 206 21.02 20.53 -7.05
CA ALA A 206 22.19 20.67 -7.92
C ALA A 206 22.93 22.03 -7.77
N ARG A 207 22.33 22.98 -7.06
CA ARG A 207 22.92 24.32 -6.83
C ARG A 207 23.48 24.50 -5.43
N THR A 208 23.49 23.47 -4.59
CA THR A 208 24.03 23.60 -3.23
C THR A 208 25.54 23.88 -3.26
N PRO A 209 26.04 24.87 -2.54
CA PRO A 209 27.48 25.08 -2.38
C PRO A 209 28.12 24.13 -1.36
N HIS A 210 27.31 23.32 -0.66
CA HIS A 210 27.73 22.44 0.44
C HIS A 210 27.36 20.97 0.19
N SER A 211 27.65 20.46 -1.01
CA SER A 211 27.22 19.14 -1.44
C SER A 211 27.70 18.00 -0.51
N LYS A 212 28.94 18.08 0.00
CA LYS A 212 29.46 17.08 0.95
C LYS A 212 28.67 17.05 2.25
N LEU A 213 28.43 18.21 2.85
CA LEU A 213 27.67 18.29 4.10
C LEU A 213 26.20 17.86 3.91
N ALA A 214 25.61 18.22 2.77
CA ALA A 214 24.26 17.77 2.42
C ALA A 214 24.20 16.25 2.26
N TRP A 215 25.22 15.65 1.64
CA TRP A 215 25.34 14.20 1.52
C TRP A 215 25.47 13.52 2.89
N GLU A 216 26.40 13.97 3.74
CA GLU A 216 26.59 13.46 5.08
C GLU A 216 25.29 13.52 5.91
N LEU A 217 24.55 14.64 5.82
CA LEU A 217 23.23 14.75 6.47
C LEU A 217 22.22 13.74 5.92
N MET A 218 22.17 13.59 4.60
CA MET A 218 21.27 12.60 3.98
C MET A 218 21.59 11.19 4.44
N GLN A 219 22.87 10.79 4.45
CA GLN A 219 23.29 9.48 4.93
C GLN A 219 22.86 9.25 6.39
N VAL A 220 23.16 10.19 7.29
CA VAL A 220 22.75 10.09 8.69
C VAL A 220 21.25 9.90 8.84
N LEU A 221 20.43 10.64 8.09
CA LEU A 221 18.99 10.55 8.19
C LEU A 221 18.40 9.27 7.55
N THR A 222 19.09 8.66 6.59
CA THR A 222 18.53 7.54 5.82
C THR A 222 19.20 6.20 6.11
N GLU A 223 20.48 6.18 6.51
CA GLU A 223 21.28 4.96 6.65
C GLU A 223 21.68 4.66 8.09
N ASP A 224 21.53 5.62 9.03
CA ASP A 224 21.80 5.37 10.44
C ASP A 224 20.69 4.51 11.05
N PRO A 225 21.00 3.31 11.58
CA PRO A 225 19.97 2.40 12.10
C PRO A 225 19.21 2.95 13.31
N GLU A 226 19.83 3.75 14.17
CA GLU A 226 19.19 4.31 15.38
C GLU A 226 18.20 5.42 14.97
N ILE A 227 18.58 6.24 13.99
CA ILE A 227 17.68 7.26 13.42
C ILE A 227 16.53 6.59 12.70
N GLN A 228 16.79 5.59 11.85
CA GLN A 228 15.79 4.84 11.14
C GLN A 228 14.84 4.08 12.09
N GLN A 229 15.32 3.60 13.22
CA GLN A 229 14.48 3.02 14.26
C GLN A 229 13.60 4.07 14.93
N THR A 230 14.14 5.24 15.23
CA THR A 230 13.38 6.37 15.79
C THR A 230 12.29 6.82 14.80
N LEU A 231 12.64 6.97 13.53
CA LEU A 231 11.65 7.28 12.48
C LEU A 231 10.56 6.20 12.39
N PHE A 232 10.94 4.92 12.43
CA PHE A 232 9.97 3.83 12.42
C PHE A 232 9.03 3.84 13.64
N ALA A 233 9.54 4.22 14.81
CA ALA A 233 8.73 4.34 16.02
C ALA A 233 7.75 5.54 15.96
N GLU A 234 8.22 6.69 15.50
CA GLU A 234 7.54 7.98 15.67
C GLU A 234 6.82 8.46 14.40
N SER A 235 7.21 7.97 13.21
CA SER A 235 6.59 8.37 11.95
C SER A 235 5.31 7.57 11.65
N GLN A 236 4.68 7.88 10.53
CA GLN A 236 3.47 7.16 10.07
C GLN A 236 3.81 5.97 9.16
N GLY A 237 5.02 5.88 8.64
CA GLY A 237 5.47 4.85 7.72
C GLY A 237 6.32 3.76 8.36
N ILE A 238 7.04 3.04 7.51
CA ILE A 238 8.02 2.01 7.89
C ILE A 238 9.42 2.49 7.53
N SER A 239 10.43 2.04 8.30
CA SER A 239 11.82 2.20 7.91
C SER A 239 12.09 1.60 6.53
N VAL A 240 12.91 2.27 5.76
CA VAL A 240 13.37 1.82 4.44
C VAL A 240 14.47 0.77 4.49
N MET A 241 14.98 0.48 5.71
CA MET A 241 16.03 -0.49 5.96
C MET A 241 15.45 -1.82 6.46
N PRO A 242 15.59 -2.93 5.69
CA PRO A 242 15.11 -4.25 6.12
C PRO A 242 15.63 -4.70 7.49
N ASP A 243 16.90 -4.41 7.79
CA ASP A 243 17.53 -4.82 9.04
C ASP A 243 16.95 -4.08 10.25
N VAL A 244 16.57 -2.83 10.10
CA VAL A 244 15.86 -2.08 11.15
C VAL A 244 14.49 -2.69 11.39
N VAL A 245 13.72 -2.99 10.34
CA VAL A 245 12.37 -3.60 10.47
C VAL A 245 12.46 -4.97 11.15
N LYS A 246 13.46 -5.79 10.82
CA LYS A 246 13.66 -7.14 11.38
C LYS A 246 14.28 -7.13 12.78
N SER A 247 14.80 -6.01 13.25
CA SER A 247 15.51 -5.94 14.53
C SER A 247 14.59 -6.27 15.72
N ARG A 248 15.18 -6.79 16.79
CA ARG A 248 14.45 -7.07 18.03
C ARG A 248 13.90 -5.79 18.69
N SER A 249 14.64 -4.70 18.57
CA SER A 249 14.27 -3.40 19.12
C SER A 249 13.06 -2.77 18.43
N SER A 250 12.77 -3.21 17.19
CA SER A 250 11.59 -2.77 16.45
C SER A 250 10.34 -3.64 16.68
N LYS A 251 10.48 -4.77 17.41
CA LYS A 251 9.43 -5.79 17.53
C LYS A 251 8.10 -5.26 18.08
N ASP A 252 8.16 -4.30 18.97
CA ASP A 252 6.99 -3.82 19.71
C ASP A 252 6.45 -2.46 19.17
N LEU A 253 7.08 -1.92 18.12
CA LEU A 253 6.74 -0.59 17.60
C LEU A 253 5.38 -0.55 16.87
N LEU A 254 4.86 -1.69 16.46
CA LEU A 254 3.60 -1.82 15.71
C LEU A 254 2.46 -2.39 16.54
N GLN A 255 2.68 -2.72 17.80
CA GLN A 255 1.64 -3.32 18.64
C GLN A 255 0.47 -2.34 18.83
N VAL A 256 -0.72 -2.82 18.51
CA VAL A 256 -2.00 -2.11 18.66
C VAL A 256 -2.86 -2.95 19.62
N ASP A 257 -2.44 -3.03 20.89
CA ASP A 257 -2.99 -3.97 21.85
C ASP A 257 -4.41 -3.63 22.33
N ASP A 258 -4.88 -2.40 22.16
CA ASP A 258 -6.07 -1.91 22.86
C ASP A 258 -7.38 -1.90 22.04
N PHE A 259 -7.38 -2.38 20.78
CA PHE A 259 -8.53 -2.23 19.85
C PHE A 259 -9.02 -3.51 19.18
N GLY A 260 -8.69 -4.66 19.72
CA GLY A 260 -9.09 -5.92 19.10
C GLY A 260 -8.38 -6.22 17.77
N ALA A 261 -7.39 -5.43 17.37
CA ALA A 261 -6.52 -5.78 16.27
C ALA A 261 -5.47 -6.79 16.74
N ASP A 262 -5.32 -7.90 16.02
CA ASP A 262 -4.15 -8.74 16.17
C ASP A 262 -2.92 -7.95 15.73
N SER A 263 -1.82 -8.10 16.47
CA SER A 263 -0.59 -7.35 16.19
C SER A 263 -0.08 -7.63 14.77
N LEU A 264 0.05 -6.57 13.99
CA LEU A 264 0.81 -6.62 12.75
C LEU A 264 2.28 -6.84 13.09
N THR A 265 2.83 -8.01 12.74
CA THR A 265 4.22 -8.33 13.08
C THR A 265 5.20 -7.66 12.13
N ASN A 266 6.39 -7.33 12.63
CA ASN A 266 7.48 -6.82 11.79
C ASN A 266 7.87 -7.82 10.68
N GLN A 267 7.73 -9.12 10.94
CA GLN A 267 7.96 -10.15 9.93
C GLN A 267 6.94 -10.06 8.78
N THR A 268 5.66 -9.89 9.09
CA THR A 268 4.61 -9.69 8.09
C THR A 268 4.88 -8.42 7.29
N LEU A 269 5.24 -7.33 7.97
CA LEU A 269 5.51 -6.05 7.33
C LEU A 269 6.75 -6.10 6.44
N ASN A 270 7.81 -6.80 6.86
CA ASN A 270 8.97 -7.04 6.00
C ASN A 270 8.60 -7.79 4.72
N ARG A 271 7.78 -8.83 4.82
CA ARG A 271 7.30 -9.58 3.63
C ARG A 271 6.45 -8.71 2.70
N ILE A 272 5.59 -7.87 3.28
CA ILE A 272 4.79 -6.90 2.53
C ILE A 272 5.71 -5.98 1.71
N MET A 273 6.78 -5.46 2.32
CA MET A 273 7.75 -4.61 1.64
C MET A 273 8.55 -5.35 0.55
N GLU A 274 8.89 -6.62 0.77
CA GLU A 274 9.57 -7.46 -0.24
C GLU A 274 8.70 -7.70 -1.49
N GLN A 275 7.37 -7.70 -1.31
CA GLN A 275 6.36 -7.86 -2.37
C GLN A 275 5.80 -6.52 -2.88
N ALA A 276 6.38 -5.40 -2.47
CA ALA A 276 5.88 -4.09 -2.84
C ALA A 276 6.32 -3.66 -4.24
N VAL A 277 5.47 -2.86 -4.86
CA VAL A 277 5.73 -2.11 -6.09
C VAL A 277 5.42 -0.64 -5.88
N GLU A 278 6.18 0.25 -6.52
CA GLU A 278 5.95 1.69 -6.40
C GLU A 278 4.55 2.06 -6.93
N SER A 279 3.78 2.78 -6.12
CA SER A 279 2.41 3.17 -6.45
C SER A 279 2.31 4.23 -7.54
N SER A 280 3.36 5.03 -7.70
CA SER A 280 3.39 6.12 -8.68
C SER A 280 4.26 5.74 -9.86
N PRO A 281 3.72 5.68 -11.09
CA PRO A 281 4.53 5.42 -12.28
C PRO A 281 5.53 6.56 -12.47
N LYS A 282 6.78 6.18 -12.76
CA LYS A 282 7.86 7.14 -13.04
C LYS A 282 7.55 7.95 -14.30
N ASN A 283 7.88 9.23 -14.30
CA ASN A 283 7.74 10.13 -15.46
C ASN A 283 6.30 10.47 -15.87
N VAL A 284 5.34 10.29 -14.99
CA VAL A 284 3.94 10.64 -15.25
C VAL A 284 3.57 11.84 -14.36
N SER A 285 2.96 12.86 -14.95
CA SER A 285 2.53 14.01 -14.17
C SER A 285 1.28 13.71 -13.36
N LYS A 286 1.08 14.46 -12.28
CA LYS A 286 -0.10 14.32 -11.42
C LYS A 286 -1.39 14.51 -12.21
N GLU A 287 -1.43 15.48 -13.14
CA GLU A 287 -2.59 15.78 -14.00
C GLU A 287 -2.96 14.58 -14.89
N VAL A 288 -1.96 13.85 -15.39
CA VAL A 288 -2.19 12.62 -16.20
C VAL A 288 -2.81 11.54 -15.32
N LEU A 289 -2.31 11.35 -14.09
CA LEU A 289 -2.85 10.36 -13.17
C LEU A 289 -4.28 10.71 -12.75
N GLU A 290 -4.59 11.97 -12.45
CA GLU A 290 -5.94 12.43 -12.13
C GLU A 290 -6.91 12.22 -13.30
N LYS A 291 -6.44 12.47 -14.52
CA LYS A 291 -7.24 12.22 -15.73
C LYS A 291 -7.47 10.72 -15.93
N LEU A 292 -6.49 9.87 -15.67
CA LEU A 292 -6.65 8.41 -15.72
C LEU A 292 -7.65 7.93 -14.67
N ASP A 293 -7.54 8.39 -13.43
CA ASP A 293 -8.50 8.08 -12.36
C ASP A 293 -9.94 8.43 -12.79
N TYR A 294 -10.13 9.61 -13.41
CA TYR A 294 -11.43 10.03 -13.92
C TYR A 294 -11.95 9.14 -15.07
N LEU A 295 -11.09 8.84 -16.05
CA LEU A 295 -11.47 8.04 -17.24
C LEU A 295 -11.80 6.60 -16.85
N ILE A 296 -10.95 5.98 -16.03
CA ILE A 296 -11.17 4.61 -15.53
C ILE A 296 -12.43 4.56 -14.67
N GLY A 297 -12.62 5.52 -13.78
CA GLY A 297 -13.84 5.60 -12.97
C GLY A 297 -15.10 5.79 -13.81
N ASN A 298 -15.04 6.46 -14.97
CA ASN A 298 -16.17 6.55 -15.90
C ASN A 298 -16.41 5.22 -16.63
N ALA A 299 -15.35 4.55 -17.11
CA ALA A 299 -15.47 3.26 -17.78
C ALA A 299 -16.11 2.21 -16.86
N LEU A 300 -15.67 2.15 -15.60
CA LEU A 300 -16.26 1.25 -14.60
C LEU A 300 -17.75 1.55 -14.35
N ARG A 301 -18.13 2.82 -14.17
CA ARG A 301 -19.54 3.20 -13.98
C ARG A 301 -20.44 2.90 -15.18
N ASN A 302 -19.92 3.04 -16.38
CA ASN A 302 -20.67 2.80 -17.62
C ASN A 302 -20.60 1.34 -18.08
N GLN A 303 -19.89 0.49 -17.33
CA GLN A 303 -19.61 -0.92 -17.70
C GLN A 303 -18.94 -1.06 -19.08
N ASP A 304 -18.13 -0.07 -19.46
CA ASP A 304 -17.41 0.02 -20.74
C ASP A 304 -15.90 -0.15 -20.48
N VAL A 305 -15.48 -1.39 -20.23
CA VAL A 305 -14.07 -1.76 -20.02
C VAL A 305 -13.48 -2.56 -21.19
N GLU A 306 -14.17 -2.57 -22.35
CA GLU A 306 -13.70 -3.27 -23.55
C GLU A 306 -12.56 -2.51 -24.33
#